data_273a3fa1b95f7756c88d68731376243e
#
_entry.id   273a3fa1b95f7756c88d68731376243e
#
_cell.length_a   1.000
_cell.length_b   1.000
_cell.length_c   1.000
_cell.angle_alpha   90.00
_cell.angle_beta   90.00
_cell.angle_gamma   90.00
#
_symmetry.space_group_name_H-M   'P 1'
#
loop_
_entity.id
_entity.type
_entity.pdbx_description
1 polymer ?
#
loop_
_entity_poly.entity_id
_entity_poly.type
_entity_poly.pdbx_seq_one_letter_code
_entity_poly.pdbx_strand_id
1 'polypeptide(L)'
;MGEILEEYRGQLIDRYRAQPQDLRSALARFTGEDLHRPLERGGWSAHQVAVHVRDAEARAFAPRVVRIVEEDDPELPSFDGDGWMAAHYDRHESLDAILQEIERVRGETLARIETLPAPGWGRTGRHPERGRRTVQWWVEYSVAHTQEHIEQIGRG
;
A
#
# COMPACT_ATOMS: atom_id res chain seq x y z
N MET A 1 3.13 25.67 -14.27
CA MET A 1 3.04 24.98 -12.97
C MET A 1 2.04 23.80 -13.04
N GLY A 2 0.83 24.01 -13.62
CA GLY A 2 -0.18 22.97 -13.75
C GLY A 2 0.28 21.76 -14.54
N GLU A 3 0.94 21.94 -15.66
CA GLU A 3 1.46 20.84 -16.50
C GLU A 3 2.47 19.97 -15.77
N ILE A 4 3.34 20.57 -14.94
CA ILE A 4 4.36 19.83 -14.17
C ILE A 4 3.68 18.92 -13.14
N LEU A 5 2.68 19.45 -12.43
CA LEU A 5 1.94 18.67 -11.44
C LEU A 5 1.13 17.55 -12.10
N GLU A 6 0.52 17.84 -13.25
CA GLU A 6 -0.25 16.84 -14.00
C GLU A 6 0.64 15.70 -14.46
N GLU A 7 1.81 16.02 -15.01
CA GLU A 7 2.82 15.03 -15.40
C GLU A 7 3.29 14.20 -14.21
N TYR A 8 3.62 14.87 -13.12
CA TYR A 8 4.05 14.19 -11.88
C TYR A 8 2.99 13.23 -11.36
N ARG A 9 1.73 13.68 -11.32
CA ARG A 9 0.61 12.85 -10.85
C ARG A 9 0.37 11.67 -11.78
N GLY A 10 0.55 11.86 -13.10
CA GLY A 10 0.50 10.77 -14.07
C GLY A 10 1.56 9.71 -13.79
N GLN A 11 2.79 10.13 -13.51
CA GLN A 11 3.88 9.21 -13.14
C GLN A 11 3.60 8.51 -11.81
N LEU A 12 3.04 9.22 -10.84
CA LEU A 12 2.67 8.64 -9.55
C LEU A 12 1.60 7.56 -9.71
N ILE A 13 0.59 7.81 -10.53
CA ILE A 13 -0.44 6.83 -10.87
C ILE A 13 0.17 5.60 -11.54
N ASP A 14 1.09 5.79 -12.48
CA ASP A 14 1.76 4.69 -13.17
C ASP A 14 2.54 3.80 -12.20
N ARG A 15 3.26 4.41 -11.26
CA ARG A 15 3.98 3.67 -10.23
C ARG A 15 3.03 2.93 -9.29
N TYR A 16 1.98 3.60 -8.86
CA TYR A 16 0.95 3.02 -8.00
C TYR A 16 0.32 1.79 -8.65
N ARG A 17 0.04 1.89 -9.96
CA ARG A 17 -0.51 0.79 -10.77
C ARG A 17 0.46 -0.38 -10.90
N ALA A 18 1.74 -0.11 -11.09
CA ALA A 18 2.75 -1.13 -11.39
C ALA A 18 3.19 -1.93 -10.17
N GLN A 19 3.12 -1.37 -8.96
CA GLN A 19 3.70 -1.97 -7.76
C GLN A 19 3.18 -3.35 -7.37
N PRO A 20 1.89 -3.68 -7.51
CA PRO A 20 1.45 -5.05 -7.22
C PRO A 20 2.18 -6.11 -8.05
N GLN A 21 2.45 -5.82 -9.32
CA GLN A 21 3.22 -6.72 -10.17
C GLN A 21 4.70 -6.74 -9.77
N ASP A 22 5.28 -5.60 -9.40
CA ASP A 22 6.66 -5.52 -8.91
C ASP A 22 6.82 -6.36 -7.63
N LEU A 23 5.85 -6.30 -6.74
CA LEU A 23 5.84 -7.11 -5.52
C LEU A 23 5.74 -8.60 -5.86
N ARG A 24 4.84 -8.96 -6.76
CA ARG A 24 4.70 -10.35 -7.24
C ARG A 24 6.02 -10.88 -7.82
N SER A 25 6.69 -10.08 -8.64
CA SER A 25 7.97 -10.44 -9.24
C SER A 25 9.06 -10.62 -8.19
N ALA A 26 9.12 -9.74 -7.19
CA ALA A 26 10.10 -9.86 -6.10
C ALA A 26 9.89 -11.13 -5.28
N LEU A 27 8.65 -11.56 -5.11
CA LEU A 27 8.29 -12.75 -4.33
C LEU A 27 8.44 -14.07 -5.11
N ALA A 28 8.52 -14.01 -6.44
CA ALA A 28 8.52 -15.19 -7.30
C ALA A 28 9.68 -16.16 -7.04
N ARG A 29 10.81 -15.66 -6.52
CA ARG A 29 11.98 -16.50 -6.21
C ARG A 29 11.84 -17.35 -4.95
N PHE A 30 10.85 -17.06 -4.11
CA PHE A 30 10.62 -17.78 -2.87
C PHE A 30 9.65 -18.93 -3.11
N THR A 31 10.08 -20.16 -2.81
CA THR A 31 9.27 -21.37 -2.97
C THR A 31 9.31 -22.22 -1.72
N GLY A 32 8.21 -22.90 -1.43
CA GLY A 32 8.13 -23.82 -0.29
C GLY A 32 8.51 -23.14 1.03
N GLU A 33 9.38 -23.75 1.78
CA GLU A 33 9.79 -23.25 3.09
C GLU A 33 10.61 -21.94 3.03
N ASP A 34 11.23 -21.63 1.91
CA ASP A 34 11.98 -20.37 1.76
C ASP A 34 11.07 -19.16 1.99
N LEU A 35 9.82 -19.27 1.59
CA LEU A 35 8.80 -18.23 1.78
C LEU A 35 8.60 -17.87 3.26
N HIS A 36 8.84 -18.85 4.15
CA HIS A 36 8.58 -18.70 5.59
C HIS A 36 9.86 -18.52 6.43
N ARG A 37 11.03 -18.47 5.79
CA ARG A 37 12.28 -18.17 6.50
C ARG A 37 12.41 -16.67 6.72
N PRO A 38 12.89 -16.23 7.91
CA PRO A 38 13.18 -14.82 8.11
C PRO A 38 14.12 -14.27 7.04
N LEU A 39 13.78 -13.12 6.48
CA LEU A 39 14.64 -12.44 5.50
C LEU A 39 15.96 -11.96 6.11
N GLU A 40 15.89 -11.63 7.40
CA GLU A 40 17.04 -11.27 8.20
C GLU A 40 16.84 -11.84 9.60
N ARG A 41 17.93 -11.93 10.36
CA ARG A 41 17.90 -12.51 11.70
C ARG A 41 16.93 -11.75 12.61
N GLY A 42 15.92 -12.45 13.14
CA GLY A 42 14.90 -11.86 14.02
C GLY A 42 13.80 -11.07 13.30
N GLY A 43 13.86 -11.04 11.98
CA GLY A 43 12.90 -10.29 11.16
C GLY A 43 11.76 -11.15 10.60
N TRP A 44 10.96 -10.53 9.75
CA TRP A 44 9.85 -11.19 9.06
C TRP A 44 10.34 -12.05 7.88
N SER A 45 9.55 -13.05 7.56
CA SER A 45 9.68 -13.81 6.31
C SER A 45 9.08 -13.03 5.15
N ALA A 46 9.37 -13.48 3.91
CA ALA A 46 8.73 -12.90 2.71
C ALA A 46 7.21 -13.02 2.77
N HIS A 47 6.67 -14.13 3.28
CA HIS A 47 5.23 -14.32 3.47
C HIS A 47 4.65 -13.29 4.43
N GLN A 48 5.30 -13.06 5.57
CA GLN A 48 4.85 -12.06 6.53
C GLN A 48 4.88 -10.65 5.95
N VAL A 49 5.90 -10.31 5.17
CA VAL A 49 5.98 -9.01 4.49
C VAL A 49 4.83 -8.85 3.52
N ALA A 50 4.52 -9.87 2.72
CA ALA A 50 3.38 -9.83 1.79
C ALA A 50 2.04 -9.61 2.52
N VAL A 51 1.83 -10.32 3.63
CA VAL A 51 0.64 -10.15 4.47
C VAL A 51 0.56 -8.73 5.02
N HIS A 52 1.68 -8.19 5.51
CA HIS A 52 1.73 -6.83 6.03
C HIS A 52 1.40 -5.78 4.95
N VAL A 53 1.94 -5.93 3.76
CA VAL A 53 1.63 -5.03 2.64
C VAL A 53 0.13 -5.10 2.29
N ARG A 54 -0.43 -6.30 2.22
CA ARG A 54 -1.86 -6.49 1.98
C ARG A 54 -2.71 -5.80 3.04
N ASP A 55 -2.38 -6.00 4.31
CA ASP A 55 -3.15 -5.45 5.42
C ASP A 55 -3.04 -3.92 5.46
N ALA A 56 -1.86 -3.36 5.24
CA ALA A 56 -1.66 -1.92 5.19
C ALA A 56 -2.47 -1.28 4.04
N GLU A 57 -2.48 -1.89 2.86
CA GLU A 57 -3.29 -1.41 1.74
C GLU A 57 -4.78 -1.49 2.04
N ALA A 58 -5.25 -2.65 2.44
CA ALA A 58 -6.68 -2.91 2.60
C ALA A 58 -7.29 -2.19 3.80
N ARG A 59 -6.53 -2.02 4.88
CA ARG A 59 -7.05 -1.52 6.16
C ARG A 59 -6.63 -0.11 6.49
N ALA A 60 -5.59 0.40 5.86
CA ALA A 60 -5.08 1.74 6.13
C ALA A 60 -5.11 2.64 4.89
N PHE A 61 -4.27 2.37 3.91
CA PHE A 61 -4.07 3.31 2.80
C PHE A 61 -5.30 3.48 1.90
N ALA A 62 -5.86 2.39 1.40
CA ALA A 62 -7.02 2.46 0.52
C ALA A 62 -8.23 3.11 1.19
N PRO A 63 -8.63 2.72 2.40
CA PRO A 63 -9.74 3.37 3.08
C PRO A 63 -9.52 4.87 3.31
N ARG A 64 -8.29 5.29 3.62
CA ARG A 64 -7.98 6.72 3.81
C ARG A 64 -8.17 7.51 2.53
N VAL A 65 -7.61 7.05 1.43
CA VAL A 65 -7.74 7.72 0.13
C VAL A 65 -9.22 7.79 -0.29
N VAL A 66 -9.93 6.68 -0.19
CA VAL A 66 -11.36 6.63 -0.55
C VAL A 66 -12.18 7.60 0.29
N ARG A 67 -11.98 7.63 1.60
CA ARG A 67 -12.72 8.54 2.49
C ARG A 67 -12.42 9.99 2.19
N ILE A 68 -11.16 10.36 1.92
CA ILE A 68 -10.81 11.74 1.59
C ILE A 68 -11.46 12.16 0.26
N VAL A 69 -11.52 11.26 -0.71
CA VAL A 69 -12.16 11.55 -2.00
C VAL A 69 -13.68 11.73 -1.85
N GLU A 70 -14.31 10.95 -0.98
CA GLU A 70 -15.77 10.90 -0.85
C GLU A 70 -16.35 11.79 0.25
N GLU A 71 -15.56 12.18 1.25
CA GLU A 71 -16.01 12.96 2.41
C GLU A 71 -15.26 14.28 2.52
N ASP A 72 -15.79 15.22 3.28
CA ASP A 72 -15.15 16.52 3.53
C ASP A 72 -14.26 16.44 4.77
N ASP A 73 -12.95 16.53 4.56
CA ASP A 73 -11.92 16.57 5.61
C ASP A 73 -12.20 15.57 6.75
N PRO A 74 -12.34 14.27 6.42
CA PRO A 74 -12.72 13.27 7.41
C PRO A 74 -11.62 13.03 8.45
N GLU A 75 -12.02 12.54 9.62
CA GLU A 75 -11.10 11.97 10.58
C GLU A 75 -10.74 10.55 10.16
N LEU A 76 -9.44 10.27 10.10
CA LEU A 76 -8.92 8.99 9.66
C LEU A 76 -8.41 8.21 10.86
N PRO A 77 -8.88 6.98 11.09
CA PRO A 77 -8.40 6.20 12.22
C PRO A 77 -6.95 5.73 12.02
N SER A 78 -6.22 5.60 13.12
CA SER A 78 -4.94 4.91 13.14
C SER A 78 -5.12 3.43 12.80
N PHE A 79 -4.07 2.82 12.29
CA PHE A 79 -4.00 1.38 12.10
C PHE A 79 -2.67 0.87 12.66
N ASP A 80 -2.76 -0.02 13.66
CA ASP A 80 -1.60 -0.69 14.25
C ASP A 80 -1.30 -1.97 13.44
N GLY A 81 -0.43 -1.85 12.44
CA GLY A 81 -0.06 -2.96 11.57
C GLY A 81 0.61 -4.11 12.30
N ASP A 82 1.48 -3.82 13.24
CA ASP A 82 2.20 -4.85 14.01
C ASP A 82 1.25 -5.61 14.95
N GLY A 83 0.37 -4.88 15.63
CA GLY A 83 -0.65 -5.50 16.48
C GLY A 83 -1.64 -6.34 15.69
N TRP A 84 -2.03 -5.87 14.50
CA TRP A 84 -2.90 -6.63 13.62
C TRP A 84 -2.23 -7.93 13.16
N MET A 85 -0.96 -7.87 12.73
CA MET A 85 -0.17 -9.05 12.37
C MET A 85 -0.11 -10.06 13.52
N ALA A 86 0.22 -9.59 14.71
CA ALA A 86 0.33 -10.47 15.89
C ALA A 86 -0.98 -11.21 16.18
N ALA A 87 -2.12 -10.57 15.94
CA ALA A 87 -3.44 -11.13 16.25
C ALA A 87 -4.02 -11.99 15.13
N HIS A 88 -3.66 -11.76 13.86
CA HIS A 88 -4.38 -12.32 12.71
C HIS A 88 -3.51 -13.09 11.72
N TYR A 89 -2.17 -13.09 11.87
CA TYR A 89 -1.31 -13.74 10.90
C TYR A 89 -1.58 -15.24 10.79
N ASP A 90 -1.74 -15.71 9.57
CA ASP A 90 -1.88 -17.12 9.23
C ASP A 90 -0.84 -17.51 8.19
N ARG A 91 0.15 -18.31 8.60
CA ARG A 91 1.22 -18.76 7.70
C ARG A 91 0.72 -19.65 6.56
N HIS A 92 -0.47 -20.19 6.68
CA HIS A 92 -1.07 -21.08 5.67
C HIS A 92 -1.87 -20.32 4.62
N GLU A 93 -2.03 -19.00 4.76
CA GLU A 93 -2.71 -18.21 3.75
C GLU A 93 -1.93 -18.27 2.43
N SER A 94 -2.64 -18.51 1.32
CA SER A 94 -2.01 -18.60 0.01
C SER A 94 -1.35 -17.26 -0.38
N LEU A 95 -0.08 -17.31 -0.78
CA LEU A 95 0.61 -16.12 -1.30
C LEU A 95 -0.12 -15.52 -2.50
N ASP A 96 -0.60 -16.36 -3.40
CA ASP A 96 -1.36 -15.89 -4.56
C ASP A 96 -2.64 -15.18 -4.16
N ALA A 97 -3.37 -15.69 -3.17
CA ALA A 97 -4.57 -15.03 -2.64
C ALA A 97 -4.23 -13.67 -2.00
N ILE A 98 -3.12 -13.56 -1.28
CA ILE A 98 -2.64 -12.31 -0.69
C ILE A 98 -2.36 -11.29 -1.80
N LEU A 99 -1.65 -11.69 -2.83
CA LEU A 99 -1.29 -10.83 -3.96
C LEU A 99 -2.51 -10.40 -4.76
N GLN A 100 -3.47 -11.30 -4.99
CA GLN A 100 -4.73 -10.96 -5.65
C GLN A 100 -5.52 -9.92 -4.86
N GLU A 101 -5.53 -10.01 -3.55
CA GLU A 101 -6.21 -9.01 -2.71
C GLU A 101 -5.55 -7.65 -2.81
N ILE A 102 -4.21 -7.59 -2.83
CA ILE A 102 -3.48 -6.34 -3.06
C ILE A 102 -3.86 -5.73 -4.41
N GLU A 103 -3.88 -6.54 -5.46
CA GLU A 103 -4.26 -6.12 -6.81
C GLU A 103 -5.69 -5.57 -6.84
N ARG A 104 -6.62 -6.26 -6.18
CA ARG A 104 -8.02 -5.86 -6.10
C ARG A 104 -8.17 -4.50 -5.40
N VAL A 105 -7.57 -4.37 -4.22
CA VAL A 105 -7.66 -3.15 -3.41
C VAL A 105 -7.02 -1.96 -4.13
N ARG A 106 -5.83 -2.17 -4.72
CA ARG A 106 -5.16 -1.14 -5.52
C ARG A 106 -6.01 -0.72 -6.72
N GLY A 107 -6.65 -1.68 -7.39
CA GLY A 107 -7.53 -1.42 -8.52
C GLY A 107 -8.73 -0.54 -8.15
N GLU A 108 -9.33 -0.75 -7.00
CA GLU A 108 -10.45 0.05 -6.53
C GLU A 108 -10.04 1.49 -6.22
N THR A 109 -8.89 1.67 -5.56
CA THR A 109 -8.37 3.01 -5.28
C THR A 109 -7.96 3.70 -6.58
N LEU A 110 -7.31 2.97 -7.49
CA LEU A 110 -6.86 3.48 -8.78
C LEU A 110 -8.03 4.03 -9.60
N ALA A 111 -9.16 3.31 -9.61
CA ALA A 111 -10.38 3.76 -10.31
C ALA A 111 -10.85 5.15 -9.84
N ARG A 112 -10.59 5.49 -8.59
CA ARG A 112 -10.95 6.81 -8.03
C ARG A 112 -9.92 7.89 -8.38
N ILE A 113 -8.65 7.58 -8.30
CA ILE A 113 -7.60 8.60 -8.49
C ILE A 113 -7.26 8.86 -9.96
N GLU A 114 -7.48 7.91 -10.85
CA GLU A 114 -7.25 8.07 -12.30
C GLU A 114 -8.08 9.19 -12.90
N THR A 115 -9.30 9.37 -12.42
CA THR A 115 -10.25 10.34 -12.94
C THR A 115 -10.39 11.57 -12.03
N LEU A 116 -9.53 11.68 -11.01
CA LEU A 116 -9.60 12.76 -10.05
C LEU A 116 -9.17 14.08 -10.69
N PRO A 117 -10.03 15.12 -10.68
CA PRO A 117 -9.63 16.41 -11.19
C PRO A 117 -8.55 17.05 -10.32
N ALA A 118 -7.78 17.98 -10.89
CA ALA A 118 -6.63 18.58 -10.22
C ALA A 118 -6.94 19.07 -8.78
N PRO A 119 -8.05 19.77 -8.48
CA PRO A 119 -8.36 20.16 -7.11
C PRO A 119 -8.58 18.98 -6.15
N GLY A 120 -9.03 17.84 -6.67
CA GLY A 120 -9.28 16.65 -5.86
C GLY A 120 -8.02 16.10 -5.20
N TRP A 121 -6.86 16.27 -5.83
CA TRP A 121 -5.57 15.82 -5.28
C TRP A 121 -5.19 16.57 -4.00
N GLY A 122 -5.69 17.78 -3.81
CA GLY A 122 -5.48 18.59 -2.63
C GLY A 122 -6.51 18.39 -1.52
N ARG A 123 -7.52 17.57 -1.73
CA ARG A 123 -8.49 17.24 -0.67
C ARG A 123 -7.76 16.59 0.50
N THR A 124 -8.23 16.87 1.72
CA THR A 124 -7.53 16.48 2.95
C THR A 124 -8.34 15.54 3.83
N GLY A 125 -7.62 14.85 4.70
CA GLY A 125 -8.16 14.13 5.84
C GLY A 125 -7.21 14.30 7.03
N ARG A 126 -7.72 14.07 8.25
CA ARG A 126 -6.98 14.29 9.50
C ARG A 126 -6.66 12.97 10.17
N HIS A 127 -5.37 12.70 10.30
CA HIS A 127 -4.87 11.49 10.95
C HIS A 127 -4.32 11.84 12.34
N PRO A 128 -4.58 11.04 13.39
CA PRO A 128 -4.15 11.37 14.74
C PRO A 128 -2.64 11.61 14.90
N GLU A 129 -1.84 10.86 14.16
CA GLU A 129 -0.37 10.91 14.26
C GLU A 129 0.29 11.65 13.11
N ARG A 130 -0.32 11.64 11.92
CA ARG A 130 0.24 12.25 10.71
C ARG A 130 -0.28 13.66 10.43
N GLY A 131 -1.34 14.07 11.14
CA GLY A 131 -1.99 15.36 10.93
C GLY A 131 -2.85 15.41 9.68
N ARG A 132 -3.13 16.62 9.21
CA ARG A 132 -3.91 16.84 7.99
C ARG A 132 -3.02 16.63 6.77
N ARG A 133 -3.41 15.69 5.91
CA ARG A 133 -2.67 15.32 4.71
C ARG A 133 -3.58 15.19 3.51
N THR A 134 -3.04 15.42 2.33
CA THR A 134 -3.78 15.39 1.07
C THR A 134 -3.91 13.98 0.51
N VAL A 135 -4.82 13.79 -0.47
CA VAL A 135 -4.88 12.58 -1.29
C VAL A 135 -3.52 12.26 -1.88
N GLN A 136 -2.86 13.26 -2.49
CA GLN A 136 -1.53 13.08 -3.09
C GLN A 136 -0.52 12.54 -2.08
N TRP A 137 -0.51 13.09 -0.87
CA TRP A 137 0.41 12.65 0.18
C TRP A 137 0.18 11.18 0.56
N TRP A 138 -1.08 10.77 0.69
CA TRP A 138 -1.40 9.37 1.03
C TRP A 138 -1.06 8.40 -0.08
N VAL A 139 -1.25 8.79 -1.35
CA VAL A 139 -0.84 7.96 -2.50
C VAL A 139 0.68 7.83 -2.53
N GLU A 140 1.40 8.93 -2.34
CA GLU A 140 2.87 8.92 -2.25
C GLU A 140 3.36 8.05 -1.09
N TYR A 141 2.71 8.14 0.06
CA TYR A 141 3.06 7.33 1.23
C TYR A 141 2.86 5.84 0.96
N SER A 142 1.74 5.48 0.34
CA SER A 142 1.46 4.08 -0.04
C SER A 142 2.52 3.54 -1.00
N VAL A 143 2.89 4.33 -2.01
CA VAL A 143 3.95 3.95 -2.97
C VAL A 143 5.29 3.76 -2.25
N ALA A 144 5.67 4.69 -1.38
CA ALA A 144 6.93 4.62 -0.63
C ALA A 144 6.97 3.41 0.31
N HIS A 145 5.89 3.15 1.02
CA HIS A 145 5.77 2.01 1.94
C HIS A 145 5.91 0.67 1.19
N THR A 146 5.20 0.52 0.09
CA THR A 146 5.29 -0.69 -0.73
C THR A 146 6.69 -0.86 -1.31
N GLN A 147 7.31 0.22 -1.78
CA GLN A 147 8.66 0.18 -2.33
C GLN A 147 9.70 -0.26 -1.29
N GLU A 148 9.61 0.23 -0.07
CA GLU A 148 10.48 -0.20 1.03
C GLU A 148 10.40 -1.71 1.26
N HIS A 149 9.19 -2.27 1.21
CA HIS A 149 8.99 -3.71 1.41
C HIS A 149 9.47 -4.54 0.21
N ILE A 150 9.31 -4.04 -1.02
CA ILE A 150 9.89 -4.67 -2.21
C ILE A 150 11.42 -4.75 -2.07
N GLU A 151 12.04 -3.68 -1.63
CA GLU A 151 13.49 -3.62 -1.39
C GLU A 151 13.91 -4.55 -0.25
N GLN A 152 13.15 -4.61 0.82
CA GLN A 152 13.37 -5.52 1.94
C GLN A 152 13.38 -6.98 1.46
N ILE A 153 12.42 -7.37 0.65
CA ILE A 153 12.33 -8.70 0.05
C ILE A 153 13.57 -8.97 -0.83
N GLY A 154 13.99 -7.97 -1.61
CA GLY A 154 15.14 -8.08 -2.50
C GLY A 154 16.47 -8.27 -1.77
N ARG A 155 16.58 -7.83 -0.51
CA ARG A 155 17.77 -8.03 0.32
C ARG A 155 17.84 -9.39 1.01
N GLY A 156 16.72 -10.08 1.09
CA GLY A 156 16.60 -11.37 1.80
C GLY A 156 17.02 -12.63 1.03
#